data_7383b119a1bd3689c9bc38b6371857d6
#
_entry.id   7383b119a1bd3689c9bc38b6371857d6
#
_cell.length_a   1.000
_cell.length_b   1.000
_cell.length_c   1.000
_cell.angle_alpha   90.00
_cell.angle_beta   90.00
_cell.angle_gamma   90.00
#
_symmetry.space_group_name_H-M   'P 1'
#
loop_
_entity.id
_entity.type
_entity.pdbx_description
1 polymer ?
#
loop_
_entity_poly.entity_id
_entity_poly.type
_entity_poly.pdbx_seq_one_letter_code
_entity_poly.pdbx_strand_id
1 'polypeptide(L)'
;MTEISYNDLSSTAPINLMVFAGAFNWPVWVAQDRGLFARDGLTVNVTETPGSVVQWTSLAEGRSDIVITLMDNVVAYREGQGEAPVTVSDAIAVMASDALLMPALMTQPDIKSYDDLRGQTLSVDAALTGLALILYALLEKGGLKPGDYQIVRTGGVLGRFEGLKRHEFAGALFNTPFSTQLEELGYRSLDTAASVMQHYQGHVVATRAGWAQENSRALQGFLRALSDAIDWLYDPTNKADAFAIFRDHMPASDDKAAGIAYSVLFDPKAGFARNGAVDIDGIAKVLELRSKFGQPAKRLGQPSRYFDPSYLETALRGSR
;
A
#
# COMPACT_ATOMS: atom_id res chain seq x y z
N MET A 1 35.11 -21.32 -36.42
CA MET A 1 33.71 -21.56 -35.95
C MET A 1 33.80 -21.62 -34.44
N THR A 2 33.46 -20.51 -33.81
CA THR A 2 33.48 -20.39 -32.35
C THR A 2 32.07 -20.66 -31.88
N GLU A 3 31.89 -21.78 -31.18
CA GLU A 3 30.63 -22.13 -30.54
C GLU A 3 30.29 -21.07 -29.50
N ILE A 4 29.18 -20.37 -29.70
CA ILE A 4 28.56 -19.51 -28.68
C ILE A 4 27.88 -20.46 -27.71
N SER A 5 28.47 -20.62 -26.54
CA SER A 5 27.94 -21.41 -25.45
C SER A 5 26.60 -20.78 -24.97
N TYR A 6 25.54 -21.50 -25.22
CA TYR A 6 24.16 -21.19 -24.72
C TYR A 6 24.00 -21.62 -23.25
N ASN A 7 24.93 -21.26 -22.37
CA ASN A 7 24.84 -21.59 -20.96
C ASN A 7 25.17 -20.35 -20.10
N ASP A 8 24.24 -19.38 -20.09
CA ASP A 8 24.20 -18.40 -19.02
C ASP A 8 22.75 -18.05 -18.65
N LEU A 9 21.94 -19.09 -18.39
CA LEU A 9 20.78 -18.98 -17.53
C LEU A 9 21.30 -19.09 -16.09
N SER A 10 22.06 -18.08 -15.65
CA SER A 10 22.36 -17.91 -14.24
C SER A 10 21.01 -17.72 -13.55
N SER A 11 20.60 -18.72 -12.77
CA SER A 11 19.48 -18.64 -11.85
C SER A 11 19.71 -17.38 -11.01
N THR A 12 18.99 -16.31 -11.35
CA THR A 12 18.96 -15.12 -10.49
C THR A 12 18.42 -15.54 -9.13
N ALA A 13 19.05 -15.08 -8.04
CA ALA A 13 18.55 -15.35 -6.70
C ALA A 13 17.07 -14.95 -6.63
N PRO A 14 16.23 -15.71 -5.89
CA PRO A 14 14.83 -15.36 -5.74
C PRO A 14 14.65 -13.93 -5.21
N ILE A 15 13.70 -13.19 -5.75
CA ILE A 15 13.27 -11.90 -5.22
C ILE A 15 12.36 -12.16 -4.00
N ASN A 16 12.72 -11.62 -2.85
CA ASN A 16 11.92 -11.70 -1.63
C ASN A 16 11.02 -10.45 -1.56
N LEU A 17 9.73 -10.65 -1.88
CA LEU A 17 8.70 -9.62 -1.82
C LEU A 17 7.94 -9.70 -0.50
N MET A 18 7.86 -8.59 0.24
CA MET A 18 7.03 -8.52 1.44
C MET A 18 5.88 -7.52 1.26
N VAL A 19 4.64 -7.96 1.54
CA VAL A 19 3.42 -7.20 1.31
C VAL A 19 2.54 -7.17 2.56
N PHE A 20 1.67 -6.17 2.69
CA PHE A 20 0.57 -6.24 3.64
C PHE A 20 -0.53 -7.14 3.09
N ALA A 21 -1.31 -7.78 3.98
CA ALA A 21 -2.50 -8.51 3.56
C ALA A 21 -3.56 -7.56 2.98
N GLY A 22 -4.15 -7.94 1.85
CA GLY A 22 -5.23 -7.16 1.24
C GLY A 22 -5.40 -7.37 -0.27
N ALA A 23 -6.57 -6.99 -0.77
CA ALA A 23 -6.96 -7.13 -2.17
C ALA A 23 -6.08 -6.33 -3.15
N PHE A 24 -5.36 -5.32 -2.68
CA PHE A 24 -4.39 -4.56 -3.49
C PHE A 24 -3.19 -5.42 -3.94
N ASN A 25 -3.03 -6.65 -3.43
CA ASN A 25 -2.06 -7.62 -3.93
C ASN A 25 -2.55 -8.41 -5.16
N TRP A 26 -3.76 -8.16 -5.64
CA TRP A 26 -4.33 -8.90 -6.78
C TRP A 26 -3.41 -8.97 -8.00
N PRO A 27 -2.71 -7.90 -8.41
CA PRO A 27 -1.72 -8.01 -9.49
C PRO A 27 -0.56 -8.96 -9.18
N VAL A 28 -0.13 -9.05 -7.90
CA VAL A 28 0.92 -10.00 -7.49
C VAL A 28 0.42 -11.43 -7.62
N TRP A 29 -0.80 -11.72 -7.15
CA TRP A 29 -1.41 -13.05 -7.28
C TRP A 29 -1.57 -13.47 -8.73
N VAL A 30 -2.06 -12.57 -9.59
CA VAL A 30 -2.15 -12.83 -11.03
C VAL A 30 -0.77 -13.09 -11.64
N ALA A 31 0.23 -12.30 -11.28
CA ALA A 31 1.59 -12.48 -11.79
C ALA A 31 2.20 -13.83 -11.37
N GLN A 32 1.91 -14.31 -10.16
CA GLN A 32 2.32 -15.64 -9.70
C GLN A 32 1.54 -16.76 -10.42
N ASP A 33 0.21 -16.76 -10.35
CA ASP A 33 -0.64 -17.87 -10.78
C ASP A 33 -0.63 -18.04 -12.30
N ARG A 34 -0.43 -16.95 -13.04
CA ARG A 34 -0.31 -16.97 -14.51
C ARG A 34 1.14 -17.08 -15.01
N GLY A 35 2.09 -17.22 -14.10
CA GLY A 35 3.50 -17.42 -14.45
C GLY A 35 4.18 -16.21 -15.11
N LEU A 36 3.68 -14.96 -14.86
CA LEU A 36 4.26 -13.76 -15.47
C LEU A 36 5.67 -13.48 -14.93
N PHE A 37 5.93 -13.75 -13.65
CA PHE A 37 7.28 -13.69 -13.12
C PHE A 37 8.22 -14.72 -13.77
N ALA A 38 7.74 -15.97 -13.89
CA ALA A 38 8.53 -17.05 -14.50
C ALA A 38 8.84 -16.78 -15.99
N ARG A 39 7.93 -16.13 -16.73
CA ARG A 39 8.16 -15.69 -18.12
C ARG A 39 9.39 -14.76 -18.23
N ASP A 40 9.59 -13.92 -17.23
CA ASP A 40 10.75 -13.02 -17.13
C ASP A 40 11.99 -13.67 -16.45
N GLY A 41 11.94 -15.00 -16.23
CA GLY A 41 13.02 -15.75 -15.59
C GLY A 41 13.18 -15.49 -14.10
N LEU A 42 12.11 -15.00 -13.44
CA LEU A 42 12.14 -14.64 -12.02
C LEU A 42 11.44 -15.68 -11.16
N THR A 43 12.02 -15.94 -10.00
CA THR A 43 11.36 -16.60 -8.87
C THR A 43 11.05 -15.49 -7.84
N VAL A 44 9.78 -15.37 -7.43
CA VAL A 44 9.35 -14.36 -6.45
C VAL A 44 8.73 -15.06 -5.25
N ASN A 45 9.36 -14.90 -4.08
CA ASN A 45 8.86 -15.38 -2.80
C ASN A 45 8.03 -14.27 -2.17
N VAL A 46 6.72 -14.48 -2.01
CA VAL A 46 5.83 -13.49 -1.40
C VAL A 46 5.60 -13.87 0.06
N THR A 47 5.78 -12.88 0.95
CA THR A 47 5.53 -13.03 2.40
C THR A 47 4.65 -11.89 2.87
N GLU A 48 3.61 -12.19 3.63
CA GLU A 48 2.78 -11.18 4.28
C GLU A 48 3.44 -10.67 5.56
N THR A 49 3.35 -9.36 5.77
CA THR A 49 3.84 -8.71 6.99
C THR A 49 2.70 -8.45 7.98
N PRO A 50 2.92 -8.62 9.29
CA PRO A 50 1.96 -8.22 10.32
C PRO A 50 1.89 -6.70 10.52
N GLY A 51 2.86 -5.93 9.99
CA GLY A 51 2.91 -4.48 10.17
C GLY A 51 4.17 -3.83 9.58
N SER A 52 4.16 -2.50 9.51
CA SER A 52 5.24 -1.71 8.93
C SER A 52 6.60 -1.91 9.63
N VAL A 53 6.61 -2.12 10.93
CA VAL A 53 7.84 -2.38 11.70
C VAL A 53 8.59 -3.59 11.16
N VAL A 54 7.88 -4.73 11.00
CA VAL A 54 8.48 -5.97 10.48
C VAL A 54 8.91 -5.80 9.03
N GLN A 55 8.06 -5.18 8.19
CA GLN A 55 8.35 -4.96 6.78
C GLN A 55 9.64 -4.15 6.58
N TRP A 56 9.74 -3.00 7.24
CA TRP A 56 10.86 -2.10 7.04
C TRP A 56 12.14 -2.56 7.73
N THR A 57 12.05 -3.28 8.85
CA THR A 57 13.20 -3.97 9.44
C THR A 57 13.73 -5.04 8.47
N SER A 58 12.83 -5.82 7.86
CA SER A 58 13.19 -6.83 6.86
C SER A 58 13.90 -6.22 5.65
N LEU A 59 13.40 -5.10 5.14
CA LEU A 59 14.00 -4.37 4.01
C LEU A 59 15.37 -3.79 4.40
N ALA A 60 15.50 -3.20 5.59
CA ALA A 60 16.76 -2.63 6.08
C ALA A 60 17.86 -3.70 6.23
N GLU A 61 17.50 -4.89 6.71
CA GLU A 61 18.40 -6.02 6.91
C GLU A 61 18.66 -6.83 5.62
N GLY A 62 18.02 -6.51 4.50
CA GLY A 62 18.16 -7.23 3.23
C GLY A 62 17.49 -8.61 3.21
N ARG A 63 16.58 -8.90 4.16
CA ARG A 63 15.76 -10.12 4.15
C ARG A 63 14.60 -10.02 3.15
N SER A 64 14.14 -8.81 2.86
CA SER A 64 13.27 -8.50 1.73
C SER A 64 14.01 -7.60 0.75
N ASP A 65 13.79 -7.82 -0.52
CA ASP A 65 14.38 -7.07 -1.63
C ASP A 65 13.45 -5.97 -2.10
N ILE A 66 12.17 -6.30 -2.19
CA ILE A 66 11.08 -5.42 -2.63
C ILE A 66 9.96 -5.46 -1.58
N VAL A 67 9.30 -4.34 -1.38
CA VAL A 67 8.09 -4.24 -0.56
C VAL A 67 6.97 -3.55 -1.35
N ILE A 68 5.72 -3.98 -1.14
CA ILE A 68 4.55 -3.19 -1.51
C ILE A 68 4.03 -2.56 -0.23
N THR A 69 4.03 -1.24 -0.21
CA THR A 69 3.81 -0.45 1.02
C THR A 69 3.18 0.90 0.68
N LEU A 70 2.70 1.64 1.66
CA LEU A 70 2.27 3.02 1.44
C LEU A 70 3.46 3.91 1.14
N MET A 71 3.29 4.89 0.24
CA MET A 71 4.29 5.92 -0.06
C MET A 71 4.76 6.64 1.21
N ASP A 72 3.85 6.83 2.14
CA ASP A 72 4.14 7.38 3.46
C ASP A 72 5.25 6.63 4.21
N ASN A 73 5.25 5.30 4.17
CA ASN A 73 6.30 4.49 4.77
C ASN A 73 7.66 4.72 4.11
N VAL A 74 7.71 4.84 2.77
CA VAL A 74 8.97 5.16 2.06
C VAL A 74 9.56 6.46 2.59
N VAL A 75 8.74 7.50 2.72
CA VAL A 75 9.17 8.79 3.30
C VAL A 75 9.58 8.63 4.76
N ALA A 76 8.74 7.97 5.56
CA ALA A 76 8.96 7.80 7.00
C ALA A 76 10.31 7.15 7.31
N TYR A 77 10.57 6.00 6.70
CA TYR A 77 11.77 5.23 6.97
C TYR A 77 13.02 5.81 6.32
N ARG A 78 12.88 6.54 5.22
CA ARG A 78 13.99 7.31 4.64
C ARG A 78 14.39 8.48 5.51
N GLU A 79 13.43 9.13 6.16
CA GLU A 79 13.65 10.33 6.98
C GLU A 79 13.84 10.03 8.48
N GLY A 80 13.82 8.77 8.89
CA GLY A 80 13.93 8.38 10.30
C GLY A 80 12.70 8.75 11.12
N GLN A 81 11.54 8.81 10.50
CA GLN A 81 10.23 9.04 11.14
C GLN A 81 9.39 7.76 11.20
N GLY A 82 9.96 6.60 10.90
CA GLY A 82 9.27 5.31 10.96
C GLY A 82 9.10 4.81 12.40
N GLU A 83 8.16 3.89 12.60
CA GLU A 83 7.91 3.27 13.90
C GLU A 83 9.00 2.27 14.33
N ALA A 84 9.68 1.62 13.37
CA ALA A 84 10.83 0.77 13.67
C ALA A 84 12.09 1.63 13.90
N PRO A 85 13.01 1.19 14.77
CA PRO A 85 14.27 1.88 15.03
C PRO A 85 15.31 1.65 13.90
N VAL A 86 14.86 1.72 12.65
CA VAL A 86 15.68 1.57 11.45
C VAL A 86 15.47 2.76 10.52
N THR A 87 16.51 3.11 9.79
CA THR A 87 16.46 4.12 8.72
C THR A 87 16.97 3.48 7.43
N VAL A 88 16.20 3.59 6.36
CA VAL A 88 16.58 3.14 5.02
C VAL A 88 16.75 4.37 4.15
N SER A 89 17.92 5.02 4.29
CA SER A 89 18.19 6.34 3.70
C SER A 89 18.16 6.36 2.16
N ASP A 90 18.27 5.20 1.54
CA ASP A 90 18.19 4.99 0.09
C ASP A 90 16.87 4.32 -0.36
N ALA A 91 15.85 4.29 0.49
CA ALA A 91 14.54 3.79 0.10
C ALA A 91 13.96 4.63 -1.04
N ILE A 92 13.47 3.97 -2.08
CA ILE A 92 12.81 4.59 -3.24
C ILE A 92 11.57 3.81 -3.64
N ALA A 93 10.54 4.52 -4.04
CA ALA A 93 9.43 3.95 -4.80
C ALA A 93 9.82 3.86 -6.28
N VAL A 94 9.41 2.81 -6.97
CA VAL A 94 9.76 2.56 -8.38
C VAL A 94 8.53 2.37 -9.28
N MET A 95 7.34 2.17 -8.69
CA MET A 95 6.06 2.03 -9.40
C MET A 95 4.91 2.36 -8.44
N ALA A 96 3.88 3.04 -8.92
CA ALA A 96 2.62 3.13 -8.19
C ALA A 96 1.84 1.82 -8.32
N SER A 97 1.28 1.37 -7.22
CA SER A 97 0.37 0.22 -7.20
C SER A 97 -1.08 0.71 -7.31
N ASP A 98 -1.53 1.60 -6.43
CA ASP A 98 -2.84 2.22 -6.53
C ASP A 98 -2.76 3.75 -6.71
N ALA A 99 -3.81 4.33 -7.32
CA ALA A 99 -3.83 5.74 -7.67
C ALA A 99 -4.28 6.63 -6.51
N LEU A 100 -5.17 6.14 -5.63
CA LEU A 100 -5.81 7.02 -4.65
C LEU A 100 -6.33 6.25 -3.44
N LEU A 101 -5.61 6.37 -2.33
CA LEU A 101 -6.05 5.82 -1.06
C LEU A 101 -6.95 6.82 -0.33
N MET A 102 -8.27 6.56 -0.28
CA MET A 102 -9.24 7.41 0.39
C MET A 102 -10.00 6.64 1.49
N PRO A 103 -9.34 6.34 2.62
CA PRO A 103 -9.99 5.64 3.72
C PRO A 103 -11.14 6.44 4.30
N ALA A 104 -12.14 5.73 4.82
CA ALA A 104 -13.24 6.29 5.58
C ALA A 104 -12.96 6.18 7.09
N LEU A 105 -13.31 7.23 7.84
CA LEU A 105 -13.37 7.20 9.29
C LEU A 105 -14.67 6.50 9.70
N MET A 106 -14.56 5.20 9.93
CA MET A 106 -15.67 4.38 10.41
C MET A 106 -15.76 4.47 11.92
N THR A 107 -16.97 4.71 12.42
CA THR A 107 -17.23 4.92 13.85
C THR A 107 -18.36 4.04 14.35
N GLN A 108 -18.48 3.92 15.66
CA GLN A 108 -19.65 3.33 16.31
C GLN A 108 -20.94 4.05 15.86
N PRO A 109 -22.09 3.36 15.82
CA PRO A 109 -23.35 3.92 15.30
C PRO A 109 -23.86 5.16 16.04
N ASP A 110 -23.51 5.33 17.29
CA ASP A 110 -23.90 6.44 18.16
C ASP A 110 -23.06 7.71 17.95
N ILE A 111 -21.87 7.60 17.34
CA ILE A 111 -21.02 8.72 16.96
C ILE A 111 -21.57 9.39 15.69
N LYS A 112 -22.07 10.62 15.80
CA LYS A 112 -22.75 11.34 14.71
C LYS A 112 -21.99 12.55 14.21
N SER A 113 -21.04 13.04 15.02
CA SER A 113 -20.25 14.23 14.76
C SER A 113 -18.82 14.08 15.31
N TYR A 114 -17.95 14.99 14.95
CA TYR A 114 -16.60 15.05 15.54
C TYR A 114 -16.64 15.39 17.04
N ASP A 115 -17.65 16.15 17.49
CA ASP A 115 -17.78 16.47 18.94
C ASP A 115 -18.05 15.22 19.78
N ASP A 116 -18.76 14.21 19.21
CA ASP A 116 -18.98 12.93 19.91
C ASP A 116 -17.72 12.11 20.10
N LEU A 117 -16.63 12.45 19.39
CA LEU A 117 -15.32 11.81 19.54
C LEU A 117 -14.51 12.40 20.71
N ARG A 118 -14.95 13.49 21.35
CA ARG A 118 -14.25 14.05 22.52
C ARG A 118 -14.23 13.07 23.67
N GLY A 119 -13.03 12.84 24.24
CA GLY A 119 -12.80 11.86 25.30
C GLY A 119 -12.81 10.41 24.84
N GLN A 120 -13.14 10.14 23.56
CA GLN A 120 -13.18 8.79 23.04
C GLN A 120 -11.79 8.26 22.65
N THR A 121 -11.70 6.92 22.53
CA THR A 121 -10.53 6.24 22.03
C THR A 121 -10.70 5.93 20.54
N LEU A 122 -9.70 6.25 19.73
CA LEU A 122 -9.62 5.91 18.31
C LEU A 122 -8.46 4.95 18.07
N SER A 123 -8.62 4.05 17.10
CA SER A 123 -7.62 3.02 16.82
C SER A 123 -6.79 3.33 15.59
N VAL A 124 -5.50 3.05 15.69
CA VAL A 124 -4.52 3.06 14.59
C VAL A 124 -3.70 1.78 14.58
N ASP A 125 -3.03 1.49 13.48
CA ASP A 125 -2.02 0.41 13.42
C ASP A 125 -0.79 0.77 14.25
N ALA A 126 -0.26 2.00 14.05
CA ALA A 126 0.78 2.60 14.88
C ALA A 126 0.68 4.13 14.78
N ALA A 127 1.25 4.86 15.73
CA ALA A 127 0.95 6.30 15.93
C ALA A 127 1.51 7.22 14.83
N LEU A 128 2.54 6.79 14.10
CA LEU A 128 3.23 7.59 13.08
C LEU A 128 3.13 6.96 11.67
N THR A 129 2.13 6.11 11.43
CA THR A 129 1.86 5.58 10.09
C THR A 129 1.03 6.54 9.25
N GLY A 130 1.05 6.40 7.92
CA GLY A 130 0.30 7.27 7.03
C GLY A 130 -1.19 7.33 7.33
N LEU A 131 -1.81 6.19 7.67
CA LEU A 131 -3.23 6.17 8.08
C LEU A 131 -3.46 6.94 9.38
N ALA A 132 -2.54 6.86 10.35
CA ALA A 132 -2.65 7.66 11.58
C ALA A 132 -2.54 9.17 11.28
N LEU A 133 -1.62 9.58 10.39
CA LEU A 133 -1.48 10.99 10.01
C LEU A 133 -2.72 11.52 9.28
N ILE A 134 -3.35 10.70 8.44
CA ILE A 134 -4.64 11.02 7.80
C ILE A 134 -5.74 11.18 8.86
N LEU A 135 -5.81 10.26 9.83
CA LEU A 135 -6.76 10.36 10.94
C LEU A 135 -6.57 11.68 11.71
N TYR A 136 -5.33 12.04 12.03
CA TYR A 136 -5.05 13.31 12.73
C TYR A 136 -5.48 14.53 11.92
N ALA A 137 -5.31 14.51 10.60
CA ALA A 137 -5.78 15.59 9.73
C ALA A 137 -7.32 15.71 9.71
N LEU A 138 -8.03 14.58 9.73
CA LEU A 138 -9.49 14.55 9.82
C LEU A 138 -9.97 15.09 11.18
N LEU A 139 -9.35 14.63 12.27
CA LEU A 139 -9.69 15.10 13.63
C LEU A 139 -9.46 16.60 13.79
N GLU A 140 -8.33 17.11 13.26
CA GLU A 140 -8.05 18.56 13.27
C GLU A 140 -9.07 19.35 12.44
N LYS A 141 -9.45 18.86 11.24
CA LYS A 141 -10.53 19.44 10.44
C LYS A 141 -11.84 19.52 11.26
N GLY A 142 -12.14 18.47 12.03
CA GLY A 142 -13.29 18.42 12.94
C GLY A 142 -13.17 19.28 14.20
N GLY A 143 -12.06 20.06 14.35
CA GLY A 143 -11.84 20.93 15.51
C GLY A 143 -11.31 20.22 16.76
N LEU A 144 -10.86 18.96 16.61
CA LEU A 144 -10.25 18.20 17.70
C LEU A 144 -8.73 18.38 17.71
N LYS A 145 -8.15 18.48 18.90
CA LYS A 145 -6.72 18.64 19.13
C LYS A 145 -6.17 17.43 19.90
N PRO A 146 -4.85 17.16 19.85
CA PRO A 146 -4.22 16.22 20.76
C PRO A 146 -4.61 16.49 22.21
N GLY A 147 -5.12 15.46 22.91
CA GLY A 147 -5.69 15.57 24.25
C GLY A 147 -7.22 15.60 24.29
N ASP A 148 -7.90 15.93 23.18
CA ASP A 148 -9.35 15.83 23.08
C ASP A 148 -9.83 14.38 22.86
N TYR A 149 -8.93 13.46 22.50
CA TYR A 149 -9.19 12.05 22.22
C TYR A 149 -7.98 11.20 22.64
N GLN A 150 -8.15 9.89 22.70
CA GLN A 150 -7.10 8.92 22.96
C GLN A 150 -6.81 8.10 21.72
N ILE A 151 -5.56 7.63 21.57
CA ILE A 151 -5.14 6.73 20.49
C ILE A 151 -4.71 5.39 21.08
N VAL A 152 -5.30 4.31 20.58
CA VAL A 152 -4.86 2.95 20.88
C VAL A 152 -4.26 2.30 19.65
N ARG A 153 -3.20 1.50 19.83
CA ARG A 153 -2.53 0.75 18.77
C ARG A 153 -3.07 -0.67 18.78
N THR A 154 -3.81 -1.06 17.74
CA THR A 154 -4.37 -2.42 17.61
C THR A 154 -3.77 -3.20 16.44
N GLY A 155 -2.75 -2.64 15.78
CA GLY A 155 -2.07 -3.30 14.67
C GLY A 155 -2.86 -3.28 13.36
N GLY A 156 -2.74 -4.34 12.56
CA GLY A 156 -3.26 -4.42 11.20
C GLY A 156 -4.78 -4.25 11.08
N VAL A 157 -5.24 -4.13 9.83
CA VAL A 157 -6.66 -3.80 9.52
C VAL A 157 -7.65 -4.81 10.10
N LEU A 158 -7.31 -6.11 10.12
CA LEU A 158 -8.19 -7.14 10.69
C LEU A 158 -8.39 -6.97 12.19
N GLY A 159 -7.32 -6.67 12.94
CA GLY A 159 -7.39 -6.37 14.37
C GLY A 159 -8.28 -5.16 14.66
N ARG A 160 -8.12 -4.08 13.86
CA ARG A 160 -8.99 -2.90 13.98
C ARG A 160 -10.45 -3.19 13.62
N PHE A 161 -10.70 -3.97 12.57
CA PHE A 161 -12.04 -4.36 12.16
C PHE A 161 -12.77 -5.14 13.27
N GLU A 162 -12.13 -6.17 13.82
CA GLU A 162 -12.72 -6.94 14.91
C GLU A 162 -12.82 -6.15 16.22
N GLY A 163 -11.85 -5.29 16.53
CA GLY A 163 -11.89 -4.42 17.71
C GLY A 163 -13.04 -3.40 17.66
N LEU A 164 -13.32 -2.80 16.48
CA LEU A 164 -14.46 -1.92 16.31
C LEU A 164 -15.80 -2.65 16.54
N LYS A 165 -15.92 -3.88 16.02
CA LYS A 165 -17.08 -4.74 16.23
C LYS A 165 -17.29 -5.14 17.70
N ARG A 166 -16.20 -5.29 18.46
CA ARG A 166 -16.25 -5.58 19.92
C ARG A 166 -16.38 -4.32 20.77
N HIS A 167 -16.60 -3.12 20.16
CA HIS A 167 -16.71 -1.85 20.85
C HIS A 167 -15.48 -1.48 21.71
N GLU A 168 -14.28 -1.91 21.31
CA GLU A 168 -13.02 -1.61 22.02
C GLU A 168 -12.58 -0.16 21.85
N PHE A 169 -13.10 0.52 20.82
CA PHE A 169 -12.84 1.94 20.52
C PHE A 169 -13.96 2.55 19.68
N ALA A 170 -14.02 3.88 19.64
CA ALA A 170 -15.09 4.64 19.00
C ALA A 170 -14.97 4.70 17.45
N GLY A 171 -13.77 4.56 16.90
CA GLY A 171 -13.58 4.61 15.45
C GLY A 171 -12.14 4.35 15.00
N ALA A 172 -11.98 4.09 13.70
CA ALA A 172 -10.72 3.92 13.01
C ALA A 172 -10.87 4.16 11.50
N LEU A 173 -9.73 4.31 10.80
CA LEU A 173 -9.74 4.39 9.34
C LEU A 173 -9.76 3.00 8.69
N PHE A 174 -10.63 2.86 7.67
CA PHE A 174 -10.75 1.65 6.87
C PHE A 174 -10.86 1.96 5.39
N ASN A 175 -10.22 1.12 4.58
CA ASN A 175 -10.42 1.06 3.14
C ASN A 175 -11.48 0.03 2.79
N THR A 176 -11.99 0.10 1.57
CA THR A 176 -12.76 -0.98 0.95
C THR A 176 -11.90 -2.25 0.86
N PRO A 177 -12.44 -3.46 1.16
CA PRO A 177 -13.86 -3.74 1.41
C PRO A 177 -14.31 -3.54 2.87
N PHE A 178 -13.42 -3.30 3.82
CA PHE A 178 -13.76 -3.25 5.25
C PHE A 178 -14.71 -2.11 5.61
N SER A 179 -14.54 -0.93 5.02
CA SER A 179 -15.45 0.20 5.24
C SER A 179 -16.87 -0.15 4.80
N THR A 180 -17.03 -0.76 3.61
CA THR A 180 -18.35 -1.18 3.09
C THR A 180 -18.97 -2.27 3.96
N GLN A 181 -18.19 -3.25 4.42
CA GLN A 181 -18.69 -4.28 5.32
C GLN A 181 -19.17 -3.69 6.66
N LEU A 182 -18.46 -2.70 7.20
CA LEU A 182 -18.85 -2.00 8.42
C LEU A 182 -20.17 -1.22 8.21
N GLU A 183 -20.33 -0.54 7.08
CA GLU A 183 -21.59 0.15 6.75
C GLU A 183 -22.78 -0.82 6.69
N GLU A 184 -22.60 -1.99 6.07
CA GLU A 184 -23.61 -3.06 6.03
C GLU A 184 -23.97 -3.60 7.44
N LEU A 185 -23.00 -3.57 8.36
CA LEU A 185 -23.21 -3.94 9.77
C LEU A 185 -23.80 -2.79 10.61
N GLY A 186 -24.08 -1.62 10.01
CA GLY A 186 -24.68 -0.47 10.68
C GLY A 186 -23.72 0.50 11.34
N TYR A 187 -22.40 0.34 11.12
CA TYR A 187 -21.41 1.32 11.53
C TYR A 187 -21.47 2.56 10.65
N ARG A 188 -20.97 3.68 11.15
CA ARG A 188 -21.11 4.96 10.49
C ARG A 188 -19.82 5.36 9.78
N SER A 189 -19.90 5.74 8.52
CA SER A 189 -18.86 6.53 7.85
C SER A 189 -19.03 7.99 8.27
N LEU A 190 -18.23 8.44 9.23
CA LEU A 190 -18.33 9.81 9.76
C LEU A 190 -17.75 10.81 8.77
N ASP A 191 -16.62 10.48 8.14
CA ASP A 191 -15.93 11.29 7.14
C ASP A 191 -15.03 10.41 6.28
N THR A 192 -14.47 10.97 5.22
CA THR A 192 -13.48 10.30 4.37
C THR A 192 -12.23 11.15 4.22
N ALA A 193 -11.12 10.52 3.91
CA ALA A 193 -9.85 11.22 3.65
C ALA A 193 -9.97 12.26 2.52
N ALA A 194 -10.89 12.07 1.57
CA ALA A 194 -11.18 13.02 0.49
C ALA A 194 -11.56 14.42 0.98
N SER A 195 -12.04 14.54 2.21
CA SER A 195 -12.43 15.83 2.81
C SER A 195 -11.25 16.69 3.27
N VAL A 196 -10.06 16.09 3.40
CA VAL A 196 -8.81 16.79 3.82
C VAL A 196 -7.70 16.72 2.76
N MET A 197 -7.88 15.90 1.71
CA MET A 197 -6.91 15.77 0.64
C MET A 197 -7.59 15.33 -0.67
N GLN A 198 -7.17 15.91 -1.80
CA GLN A 198 -7.63 15.53 -3.14
C GLN A 198 -6.68 14.53 -3.80
N HIS A 199 -5.41 14.56 -3.42
CA HIS A 199 -4.35 13.71 -3.89
C HIS A 199 -3.68 13.03 -2.70
N TYR A 200 -3.39 11.75 -2.83
CA TYR A 200 -2.56 11.00 -1.89
C TYR A 200 -2.02 9.78 -2.59
N GLN A 201 -0.70 9.68 -2.75
CA GLN A 201 -0.10 8.47 -3.28
C GLN A 201 -0.25 7.35 -2.26
N GLY A 202 -1.06 6.35 -2.60
CA GLY A 202 -1.31 5.18 -1.78
C GLY A 202 -0.15 4.17 -1.83
N HIS A 203 -0.45 2.93 -2.24
CA HIS A 203 0.56 1.88 -2.30
C HIS A 203 1.53 2.08 -3.46
N VAL A 204 2.78 1.73 -3.20
CA VAL A 204 3.88 1.74 -4.16
C VAL A 204 4.70 0.46 -4.03
N VAL A 205 5.33 0.08 -5.12
CA VAL A 205 6.45 -0.86 -5.11
C VAL A 205 7.69 -0.08 -4.71
N ALA A 206 8.36 -0.50 -3.65
CA ALA A 206 9.54 0.18 -3.12
C ALA A 206 10.67 -0.81 -2.83
N THR A 207 11.89 -0.30 -2.88
CA THR A 207 13.11 -1.06 -2.63
C THR A 207 14.21 -0.12 -2.14
N ARG A 208 15.41 -0.66 -1.88
CA ARG A 208 16.63 0.11 -1.64
C ARG A 208 17.29 0.45 -2.99
N ALA A 209 17.71 1.71 -3.16
CA ALA A 209 18.35 2.16 -4.41
C ALA A 209 19.61 1.35 -4.74
N GLY A 210 20.40 0.97 -3.73
CA GLY A 210 21.56 0.10 -3.92
C GLY A 210 21.18 -1.25 -4.50
N TRP A 211 20.16 -1.91 -3.93
CA TRP A 211 19.67 -3.19 -4.46
C TRP A 211 19.10 -3.04 -5.88
N ALA A 212 18.32 -1.98 -6.13
CA ALA A 212 17.75 -1.72 -7.46
C ALA A 212 18.84 -1.55 -8.54
N GLN A 213 19.95 -0.89 -8.21
CA GLN A 213 21.07 -0.72 -9.12
C GLN A 213 21.78 -2.05 -9.41
N GLU A 214 22.06 -2.84 -8.40
CA GLU A 214 22.72 -4.14 -8.51
C GLU A 214 21.86 -5.18 -9.24
N ASN A 215 20.52 -5.11 -9.08
CA ASN A 215 19.54 -6.07 -9.59
C ASN A 215 18.60 -5.45 -10.64
N SER A 216 19.06 -4.45 -11.38
CA SER A 216 18.24 -3.61 -12.25
C SER A 216 17.44 -4.43 -13.28
N ARG A 217 18.04 -5.49 -13.87
CA ARG A 217 17.36 -6.38 -14.82
C ARG A 217 16.22 -7.18 -14.14
N ALA A 218 16.47 -7.71 -12.96
CA ALA A 218 15.45 -8.46 -12.20
C ALA A 218 14.31 -7.53 -11.76
N LEU A 219 14.62 -6.31 -11.28
CA LEU A 219 13.63 -5.31 -10.93
C LEU A 219 12.75 -4.93 -12.15
N GLN A 220 13.36 -4.68 -13.31
CA GLN A 220 12.62 -4.36 -14.53
C GLN A 220 11.69 -5.51 -14.96
N GLY A 221 12.13 -6.76 -14.88
CA GLY A 221 11.29 -7.93 -15.14
C GLY A 221 10.12 -8.03 -14.16
N PHE A 222 10.37 -7.78 -12.88
CA PHE A 222 9.35 -7.74 -11.84
C PHE A 222 8.28 -6.66 -12.12
N LEU A 223 8.71 -5.43 -12.43
CA LEU A 223 7.81 -4.31 -12.73
C LEU A 223 6.98 -4.56 -14.00
N ARG A 224 7.59 -5.17 -15.03
CA ARG A 224 6.89 -5.58 -16.25
C ARG A 224 5.81 -6.62 -15.96
N ALA A 225 6.13 -7.65 -15.20
CA ALA A 225 5.18 -8.68 -14.81
C ALA A 225 3.98 -8.12 -14.04
N LEU A 226 4.22 -7.17 -13.12
CA LEU A 226 3.14 -6.48 -12.42
C LEU A 226 2.30 -5.60 -13.34
N SER A 227 2.92 -4.87 -14.27
CA SER A 227 2.21 -4.05 -15.24
C SER A 227 1.31 -4.90 -16.14
N ASP A 228 1.82 -6.04 -16.64
CA ASP A 228 1.04 -6.97 -17.45
C ASP A 228 -0.11 -7.61 -16.65
N ALA A 229 0.10 -7.89 -15.36
CA ALA A 229 -0.93 -8.38 -14.46
C ALA A 229 -2.06 -7.35 -14.26
N ILE A 230 -1.70 -6.07 -14.09
CA ILE A 230 -2.67 -4.98 -13.99
C ILE A 230 -3.48 -4.85 -15.28
N ASP A 231 -2.82 -4.85 -16.44
CA ASP A 231 -3.52 -4.79 -17.74
C ASP A 231 -4.43 -6.00 -17.96
N TRP A 232 -4.00 -7.20 -17.56
CA TRP A 232 -4.81 -8.41 -17.60
C TRP A 232 -6.05 -8.29 -16.71
N LEU A 233 -5.94 -7.71 -15.53
CA LEU A 233 -7.05 -7.48 -14.60
C LEU A 233 -8.05 -6.43 -15.09
N TYR A 234 -7.61 -5.47 -15.90
CA TYR A 234 -8.49 -4.48 -16.53
C TYR A 234 -9.26 -5.05 -17.75
N ASP A 235 -8.87 -6.18 -18.30
CA ASP A 235 -9.60 -6.83 -19.39
C ASP A 235 -10.83 -7.56 -18.83
N PRO A 236 -12.04 -7.11 -19.17
CA PRO A 236 -13.28 -7.70 -18.64
C PRO A 236 -13.48 -9.18 -19.04
N THR A 237 -12.79 -9.66 -20.07
CA THR A 237 -12.85 -11.07 -20.49
C THR A 237 -12.19 -11.99 -19.46
N ASN A 238 -11.28 -11.48 -18.66
CA ASN A 238 -10.55 -12.22 -17.63
C ASN A 238 -11.25 -12.21 -16.25
N LYS A 239 -12.41 -11.53 -16.12
CA LYS A 239 -13.05 -11.30 -14.83
C LYS A 239 -13.38 -12.58 -14.05
N ALA A 240 -13.82 -13.65 -14.74
CA ALA A 240 -14.14 -14.92 -14.08
C ALA A 240 -12.87 -15.57 -13.47
N ASP A 241 -11.77 -15.58 -14.21
CA ASP A 241 -10.48 -16.11 -13.75
C ASP A 241 -9.90 -15.21 -12.64
N ALA A 242 -10.03 -13.90 -12.76
CA ALA A 242 -9.62 -12.97 -11.74
C ALA A 242 -10.32 -13.26 -10.40
N PHE A 243 -11.63 -13.51 -10.43
CA PHE A 243 -12.40 -13.85 -9.23
C PHE A 243 -12.02 -15.21 -8.66
N ALA A 244 -11.66 -16.19 -9.48
CA ALA A 244 -11.12 -17.47 -9.02
C ALA A 244 -9.80 -17.25 -8.25
N ILE A 245 -8.85 -16.51 -8.83
CA ILE A 245 -7.57 -16.15 -8.17
C ILE A 245 -7.83 -15.41 -6.85
N PHE A 246 -8.78 -14.45 -6.83
CA PHE A 246 -9.12 -13.75 -5.60
C PHE A 246 -9.56 -14.69 -4.48
N ARG A 247 -10.46 -15.65 -4.78
CA ARG A 247 -10.95 -16.62 -3.79
C ARG A 247 -9.84 -17.52 -3.24
N ASP A 248 -8.91 -17.94 -4.11
CA ASP A 248 -7.80 -18.80 -3.71
C ASP A 248 -6.85 -18.06 -2.73
N HIS A 249 -6.63 -16.78 -2.93
CA HIS A 249 -5.77 -15.96 -2.08
C HIS A 249 -6.50 -15.28 -0.90
N MET A 250 -7.83 -15.17 -0.96
CA MET A 250 -8.66 -14.60 0.12
C MET A 250 -9.84 -15.53 0.48
N PRO A 251 -9.56 -16.73 1.00
CA PRO A 251 -10.58 -17.77 1.19
C PRO A 251 -11.67 -17.41 2.22
N ALA A 252 -11.45 -16.39 3.06
CA ALA A 252 -12.44 -15.87 3.98
C ALA A 252 -13.44 -14.88 3.32
N SER A 253 -13.24 -14.53 2.02
CA SER A 253 -14.05 -13.58 1.28
C SER A 253 -14.97 -14.31 0.29
N ASP A 254 -16.17 -13.77 0.09
CA ASP A 254 -17.14 -14.27 -0.90
C ASP A 254 -17.05 -13.50 -2.25
N ASP A 255 -17.87 -13.92 -3.22
CA ASP A 255 -17.92 -13.30 -4.54
C ASP A 255 -18.43 -11.84 -4.49
N LYS A 256 -19.22 -11.47 -3.48
CA LYS A 256 -19.66 -10.10 -3.26
C LYS A 256 -18.48 -9.22 -2.86
N ALA A 257 -17.66 -9.69 -1.92
CA ALA A 257 -16.44 -8.98 -1.52
C ALA A 257 -15.45 -8.85 -2.70
N ALA A 258 -15.28 -9.92 -3.50
CA ALA A 258 -14.49 -9.88 -4.73
C ALA A 258 -15.03 -8.83 -5.71
N GLY A 259 -16.35 -8.78 -5.91
CA GLY A 259 -17.01 -7.82 -6.81
C GLY A 259 -16.80 -6.37 -6.37
N ILE A 260 -16.92 -6.09 -5.07
CA ILE A 260 -16.69 -4.77 -4.50
C ILE A 260 -15.20 -4.38 -4.67
N ALA A 261 -14.28 -5.26 -4.27
CA ALA A 261 -12.84 -5.01 -4.41
C ALA A 261 -12.47 -4.76 -5.88
N TYR A 262 -12.98 -5.57 -6.81
CA TYR A 262 -12.74 -5.40 -8.23
C TYR A 262 -13.25 -4.06 -8.75
N SER A 263 -14.45 -3.64 -8.38
CA SER A 263 -15.04 -2.37 -8.84
C SER A 263 -14.27 -1.14 -8.35
N VAL A 264 -13.61 -1.23 -7.20
CA VAL A 264 -12.80 -0.14 -6.63
C VAL A 264 -11.38 -0.16 -7.21
N LEU A 265 -10.72 -1.32 -7.17
CA LEU A 265 -9.31 -1.45 -7.55
C LEU A 265 -9.09 -1.33 -9.06
N PHE A 266 -10.09 -1.66 -9.87
CA PHE A 266 -10.02 -1.59 -11.34
C PHE A 266 -11.01 -0.59 -11.91
N ASP A 267 -11.41 0.42 -11.13
CA ASP A 267 -12.12 1.59 -11.66
C ASP A 267 -11.23 2.33 -12.67
N PRO A 268 -11.72 2.63 -13.90
CA PRO A 268 -10.90 3.25 -14.93
C PRO A 268 -10.32 4.63 -14.57
N LYS A 269 -10.89 5.30 -13.56
CA LYS A 269 -10.50 6.67 -13.17
C LYS A 269 -9.71 6.71 -11.85
N ALA A 270 -10.05 5.83 -10.92
CA ALA A 270 -9.56 5.90 -9.55
C ALA A 270 -8.90 4.59 -9.07
N GLY A 271 -8.87 3.55 -9.90
CA GLY A 271 -8.25 2.26 -9.58
C GLY A 271 -6.74 2.23 -9.76
N PHE A 272 -6.19 1.06 -9.99
CA PHE A 272 -4.75 0.89 -10.25
C PHE A 272 -4.28 1.76 -11.42
N ALA A 273 -3.15 2.40 -11.27
CA ALA A 273 -2.50 3.14 -12.36
C ALA A 273 -1.97 2.15 -13.40
N ARG A 274 -2.64 2.03 -14.56
CA ARG A 274 -2.28 1.08 -15.64
C ARG A 274 -0.85 1.20 -16.14
N ASN A 275 -0.30 2.41 -16.08
CA ASN A 275 1.10 2.68 -16.44
C ASN A 275 2.03 2.73 -15.21
N GLY A 276 1.54 2.40 -14.03
CA GLY A 276 2.30 2.45 -12.79
C GLY A 276 2.85 3.84 -12.41
N ALA A 277 2.32 4.91 -13.04
CA ALA A 277 2.78 6.27 -12.79
C ALA A 277 2.42 6.72 -11.36
N VAL A 278 3.37 7.37 -10.71
CA VAL A 278 3.20 7.91 -9.37
C VAL A 278 2.53 9.28 -9.44
N ASP A 279 1.58 9.53 -8.56
CA ASP A 279 0.97 10.85 -8.35
C ASP A 279 1.93 11.76 -7.57
N ILE A 280 2.59 12.69 -8.25
CA ILE A 280 3.55 13.61 -7.65
C ILE A 280 2.88 14.55 -6.63
N ASP A 281 1.65 15.01 -6.91
CA ASP A 281 0.86 15.83 -5.98
C ASP A 281 0.45 15.00 -4.76
N GLY A 282 0.18 13.70 -4.97
CA GLY A 282 -0.06 12.75 -3.90
C GLY A 282 1.17 12.53 -3.01
N ILE A 283 2.38 12.46 -3.57
CA ILE A 283 3.62 12.45 -2.75
C ILE A 283 3.77 13.77 -2.00
N ALA A 284 3.52 14.91 -2.65
CA ALA A 284 3.61 16.21 -1.99
C ALA A 284 2.67 16.29 -0.76
N LYS A 285 1.46 15.73 -0.85
CA LYS A 285 0.54 15.62 0.28
C LYS A 285 1.08 14.72 1.39
N VAL A 286 1.70 13.59 1.06
CA VAL A 286 2.39 12.74 2.04
C VAL A 286 3.47 13.54 2.80
N LEU A 287 4.30 14.31 2.07
CA LEU A 287 5.34 15.14 2.67
C LEU A 287 4.77 16.26 3.57
N GLU A 288 3.65 16.86 3.17
CA GLU A 288 2.93 17.85 3.99
C GLU A 288 2.48 17.23 5.34
N LEU A 289 1.78 16.10 5.29
CA LEU A 289 1.30 15.41 6.50
C LEU A 289 2.46 14.97 7.39
N ARG A 290 3.53 14.43 6.80
CA ARG A 290 4.74 14.04 7.52
C ARG A 290 5.48 15.23 8.14
N SER A 291 5.53 16.36 7.44
CA SER A 291 6.11 17.59 7.99
C SER A 291 5.31 18.12 9.18
N LYS A 292 3.99 17.92 9.17
CA LYS A 292 3.08 18.43 10.20
C LYS A 292 3.02 17.53 11.43
N PHE A 293 2.89 16.23 11.23
CA PHE A 293 2.60 15.27 12.30
C PHE A 293 3.73 14.28 12.58
N GLY A 294 4.69 14.13 11.67
CA GLY A 294 5.80 13.17 11.80
C GLY A 294 6.77 13.53 12.91
N GLN A 295 7.39 12.51 13.53
CA GLN A 295 8.41 12.67 14.57
C GLN A 295 9.66 11.85 14.19
N PRO A 296 10.87 12.41 14.37
CA PRO A 296 11.17 13.78 14.79
C PRO A 296 10.67 14.82 13.78
N ALA A 297 10.33 16.03 14.28
CA ALA A 297 9.81 17.11 13.44
C ALA A 297 10.80 17.50 12.35
N LYS A 298 10.35 17.47 11.08
CA LYS A 298 11.14 17.80 9.88
C LYS A 298 10.29 18.58 8.89
N ARG A 299 10.90 19.52 8.19
CA ARG A 299 10.27 20.11 6.99
C ARG A 299 10.70 19.29 5.77
N LEU A 300 9.77 18.56 5.20
CA LEU A 300 9.99 17.72 4.03
C LEU A 300 9.51 18.44 2.77
N GLY A 301 10.22 18.21 1.67
CA GLY A 301 9.90 18.75 0.35
C GLY A 301 10.57 17.90 -0.72
N GLN A 302 10.38 18.29 -2.01
CA GLN A 302 10.97 17.62 -3.16
C GLN A 302 10.53 16.15 -3.31
N PRO A 303 9.31 15.89 -3.83
CA PRO A 303 8.79 14.54 -4.09
C PRO A 303 9.76 13.63 -4.87
N SER A 304 10.52 14.20 -5.82
CA SER A 304 11.50 13.46 -6.65
C SER A 304 12.61 12.77 -5.86
N ARG A 305 12.81 13.10 -4.59
CA ARG A 305 13.80 12.39 -3.75
C ARG A 305 13.38 10.96 -3.38
N TYR A 306 12.09 10.67 -3.44
CA TYR A 306 11.51 9.44 -2.89
C TYR A 306 11.04 8.45 -3.97
N PHE A 307 11.23 8.81 -5.25
CA PHE A 307 10.73 8.05 -6.38
C PHE A 307 11.71 8.08 -7.54
N ASP A 308 11.89 6.92 -8.21
CA ASP A 308 12.68 6.78 -9.43
C ASP A 308 11.86 6.05 -10.52
N PRO A 309 11.35 6.77 -11.53
CA PRO A 309 10.54 6.18 -12.61
C PRO A 309 11.36 5.40 -13.64
N SER A 310 12.68 5.55 -13.67
CA SER A 310 13.53 5.08 -14.75
C SER A 310 13.49 3.55 -14.92
N TYR A 311 13.34 2.82 -13.82
CA TYR A 311 13.24 1.35 -13.84
C TYR A 311 11.96 0.88 -14.55
N LEU A 312 10.82 1.48 -14.22
CA LEU A 312 9.54 1.16 -14.85
C LEU A 312 9.52 1.60 -16.30
N GLU A 313 9.97 2.80 -16.61
CA GLU A 313 10.06 3.31 -17.99
C GLU A 313 10.90 2.38 -18.87
N THR A 314 12.02 1.88 -18.34
CA THR A 314 12.87 0.92 -19.06
C THR A 314 12.18 -0.43 -19.22
N ALA A 315 11.51 -0.93 -18.18
CA ALA A 315 10.75 -2.17 -18.22
C ALA A 315 9.67 -2.16 -19.32
N LEU A 316 8.94 -1.04 -19.46
CA LEU A 316 7.84 -0.90 -20.43
C LEU A 316 8.32 -0.64 -21.87
N ARG A 317 9.52 -0.06 -22.08
CA ARG A 317 10.09 0.12 -23.44
C ARG A 317 10.52 -1.21 -24.08
N GLY A 318 10.90 -2.19 -23.29
CA GLY A 318 11.32 -3.51 -23.76
C GLY A 318 10.17 -4.43 -24.16
N SER A 319 8.91 -4.00 -23.96
CA SER A 319 7.69 -4.78 -24.22
C SER A 319 6.98 -4.40 -25.55
N ARG A 320 7.54 -3.46 -26.33
CA ARG A 320 6.99 -3.01 -27.62
C ARG A 320 7.76 -3.56 -28.79
#